data_cbe7c19fcde015eb7efd8034da01c9cd
#
_entry.id   cbe7c19fcde015eb7efd8034da01c9cd
#
_cell.length_a   1.000
_cell.length_b   1.000
_cell.length_c   1.000
_cell.angle_alpha   90.00
_cell.angle_beta   90.00
_cell.angle_gamma   90.00
#
_symmetry.space_group_name_H-M   'P 1'
#
loop_
_entity.id
_entity.type
_entity.pdbx_description
1 polymer ?
#
loop_
_entity_poly.entity_id
_entity_poly.type
_entity_poly.pdbx_seq_one_letter_code
_entity_poly.pdbx_strand_id
1 'polypeptide(L)'
;SAVACSGYIKNSGNNMRTVVCTFMMLLALSTNAQSYNSDRVAFTNFLIRMYNNAPFEGVRAVNDYDDAFLISVLALDKEKYKTEAVLNRVASVKAMANASRYFNGSNITQDMIIHTTEKSDGTSDTNIIENIRENSAGYVKALEQLTNFRRKDGLHVFIFITPLAINKEK
;
A
#
# COMPACT_ATOMS: atom_id res chain seq x y z
N SER A 1 31.29 -71.83 -16.92
CA SER A 1 30.98 -70.80 -15.89
C SER A 1 30.45 -69.58 -16.58
N ALA A 2 29.15 -69.44 -16.62
CA ALA A 2 28.46 -68.28 -17.17
C ALA A 2 28.09 -67.31 -16.06
N VAL A 3 28.48 -66.08 -16.17
CA VAL A 3 28.06 -64.99 -15.31
C VAL A 3 27.04 -64.16 -16.07
N ALA A 4 25.81 -64.17 -15.59
CA ALA A 4 24.72 -63.39 -16.12
C ALA A 4 24.83 -61.95 -15.64
N CYS A 5 24.93 -61.01 -16.57
CA CYS A 5 24.76 -59.58 -16.30
C CYS A 5 23.28 -59.22 -16.40
N SER A 6 22.61 -59.08 -15.26
CA SER A 6 21.23 -58.55 -15.20
C SER A 6 21.25 -57.07 -15.39
N GLY A 7 20.68 -56.61 -16.50
CA GLY A 7 20.55 -55.20 -16.83
C GLY A 7 19.53 -54.48 -15.95
N TYR A 8 19.97 -53.47 -15.23
CA TYR A 8 19.13 -52.56 -14.45
C TYR A 8 18.52 -51.50 -15.37
N ILE A 9 17.29 -51.72 -15.82
CA ILE A 9 16.51 -50.69 -16.49
C ILE A 9 15.81 -49.86 -15.44
N LYS A 10 16.39 -48.77 -15.06
CA LYS A 10 15.84 -47.82 -14.10
C LYS A 10 14.86 -46.86 -14.78
N ASN A 11 13.67 -46.97 -14.35
CA ASN A 11 12.47 -46.19 -14.53
C ASN A 11 12.69 -44.65 -14.68
N SER A 12 12.97 -44.18 -15.92
CA SER A 12 13.16 -42.76 -16.24
C SER A 12 11.84 -41.97 -16.40
N GLY A 13 10.69 -42.66 -16.43
CA GLY A 13 9.39 -42.04 -16.74
C GLY A 13 8.75 -41.26 -15.56
N ASN A 14 9.02 -41.70 -14.33
CA ASN A 14 8.35 -41.09 -13.15
C ASN A 14 8.98 -39.76 -12.74
N ASN A 15 10.29 -39.61 -12.95
CA ASN A 15 10.98 -38.35 -12.55
C ASN A 15 10.59 -37.18 -13.45
N MET A 16 10.32 -37.41 -14.73
CA MET A 16 9.93 -36.36 -15.67
C MET A 16 8.51 -35.85 -15.41
N ARG A 17 7.58 -36.78 -15.04
CA ARG A 17 6.20 -36.40 -14.66
C ARG A 17 6.18 -35.58 -13.35
N THR A 18 6.98 -35.96 -12.37
CA THR A 18 7.09 -35.25 -11.09
C THR A 18 7.69 -33.84 -11.28
N VAL A 19 8.73 -33.71 -12.10
CA VAL A 19 9.35 -32.42 -12.39
C VAL A 19 8.41 -31.49 -13.16
N VAL A 20 7.63 -32.00 -14.13
CA VAL A 20 6.65 -31.21 -14.88
C VAL A 20 5.51 -30.74 -13.97
N CYS A 21 4.99 -31.60 -13.08
CA CYS A 21 3.96 -31.20 -12.12
C CYS A 21 4.45 -30.17 -11.12
N THR A 22 5.70 -30.27 -10.63
CA THR A 22 6.28 -29.31 -9.71
C THR A 22 6.51 -27.94 -10.38
N PHE A 23 6.92 -27.96 -11.66
CA PHE A 23 7.11 -26.72 -12.42
C PHE A 23 5.78 -26.01 -12.76
N MET A 24 4.71 -26.78 -13.08
CA MET A 24 3.37 -26.21 -13.27
C MET A 24 2.78 -25.64 -11.97
N MET A 25 3.07 -26.24 -10.81
CA MET A 25 2.58 -25.73 -9.51
C MET A 25 3.26 -24.42 -9.10
N LEU A 26 4.54 -24.23 -9.46
CA LEU A 26 5.28 -22.99 -9.25
C LEU A 26 4.78 -21.82 -10.13
N LEU A 27 4.31 -22.11 -11.35
CA LEU A 27 3.74 -21.11 -12.26
C LEU A 27 2.36 -20.60 -11.80
N ALA A 28 1.57 -21.42 -11.10
CA ALA A 28 0.25 -21.04 -10.60
C ALA A 28 0.30 -20.07 -9.40
N LEU A 29 1.42 -20.01 -8.67
CA LEU A 29 1.60 -19.11 -7.52
C LEU A 29 1.99 -17.67 -7.93
N SER A 30 2.44 -17.46 -9.17
CA SER A 30 2.90 -16.15 -9.64
C SER A 30 1.78 -15.22 -10.13
N THR A 31 0.58 -15.71 -10.39
CA THR A 31 -0.52 -14.89 -10.94
C THR A 31 -1.17 -13.95 -9.91
N ASN A 32 -1.20 -14.33 -8.65
CA ASN A 32 -1.78 -13.48 -7.59
C ASN A 32 -0.87 -12.30 -7.19
N ALA A 33 0.45 -12.43 -7.32
CA ALA A 33 1.38 -11.37 -6.99
C ALA A 33 1.35 -10.21 -8.00
N GLN A 34 1.02 -10.48 -9.27
CA GLN A 34 0.94 -9.47 -10.31
C GLN A 34 -0.33 -8.62 -10.20
N SER A 35 -1.46 -9.20 -9.82
CA SER A 35 -2.72 -8.47 -9.60
C SER A 35 -2.58 -7.46 -8.45
N TYR A 36 -2.10 -7.90 -7.30
CA TYR A 36 -1.89 -7.01 -6.15
C TYR A 36 -0.94 -5.84 -6.46
N ASN A 37 0.10 -6.07 -7.27
CA ASN A 37 1.06 -5.03 -7.65
C ASN A 37 0.46 -4.01 -8.64
N SER A 38 -0.41 -4.43 -9.56
CA SER A 38 -1.07 -3.54 -10.53
C SER A 38 -2.04 -2.58 -9.85
N ASP A 39 -2.83 -3.04 -8.88
CA ASP A 39 -3.79 -2.22 -8.15
C ASP A 39 -3.09 -1.18 -7.28
N ARG A 40 -2.01 -1.56 -6.61
CA ARG A 40 -1.17 -0.62 -5.84
C ARG A 40 -0.53 0.44 -6.73
N VAL A 41 -0.09 0.09 -7.94
CA VAL A 41 0.46 1.04 -8.92
C VAL A 41 -0.62 1.99 -9.42
N ALA A 42 -1.81 1.49 -9.76
CA ALA A 42 -2.93 2.30 -10.22
C ALA A 42 -3.35 3.31 -9.15
N PHE A 43 -3.49 2.87 -7.90
CA PHE A 43 -3.82 3.71 -6.76
C PHE A 43 -2.73 4.77 -6.48
N THR A 44 -1.45 4.38 -6.52
CA THR A 44 -0.33 5.32 -6.37
C THR A 44 -0.37 6.41 -7.45
N ASN A 45 -0.59 6.02 -8.71
CA ASN A 45 -0.70 6.96 -9.82
C ASN A 45 -1.92 7.88 -9.69
N PHE A 46 -3.03 7.39 -9.16
CA PHE A 46 -4.19 8.20 -8.83
C PHE A 46 -3.84 9.28 -7.80
N LEU A 47 -3.20 8.92 -6.69
CA LEU A 47 -2.81 9.87 -5.65
C LEU A 47 -1.81 10.92 -6.16
N ILE A 48 -0.85 10.54 -7.00
CA ILE A 48 0.09 11.48 -7.61
C ILE A 48 -0.64 12.47 -8.53
N ARG A 49 -1.56 12.01 -9.37
CA ARG A 49 -2.36 12.87 -10.26
C ARG A 49 -3.23 13.81 -9.45
N MET A 50 -3.93 13.30 -8.43
CA MET A 50 -4.75 14.09 -7.53
C MET A 50 -3.93 15.21 -6.87
N TYR A 51 -2.77 14.88 -6.31
CA TYR A 51 -1.87 15.87 -5.71
C TYR A 51 -1.40 16.91 -6.72
N ASN A 52 -1.05 16.51 -7.94
CA ASN A 52 -0.58 17.45 -8.98
C ASN A 52 -1.69 18.41 -9.43
N ASN A 53 -2.95 17.98 -9.42
CA ASN A 53 -4.10 18.81 -9.77
C ASN A 53 -4.51 19.76 -8.64
N ALA A 54 -4.48 19.28 -7.40
CA ALA A 54 -4.86 20.04 -6.21
C ALA A 54 -3.88 19.71 -5.06
N PRO A 55 -2.70 20.34 -5.01
CA PRO A 55 -1.70 20.07 -3.98
C PRO A 55 -2.25 20.36 -2.57
N PHE A 56 -2.03 19.42 -1.66
CA PHE A 56 -2.36 19.57 -0.25
C PHE A 56 -1.29 18.93 0.62
N GLU A 57 -1.19 19.38 1.86
CA GLU A 57 -0.39 18.74 2.90
C GLU A 57 -1.30 18.43 4.10
N GLY A 58 -0.99 17.36 4.81
CA GLY A 58 -1.76 16.92 5.96
C GLY A 58 -2.29 15.49 5.82
N VAL A 59 -3.32 15.18 6.59
CA VAL A 59 -3.90 13.84 6.69
C VAL A 59 -5.30 13.83 6.10
N ARG A 60 -5.61 12.81 5.31
CA ARG A 60 -6.93 12.57 4.74
C ARG A 60 -7.24 11.08 4.73
N ALA A 61 -8.52 10.73 4.73
CA ALA A 61 -8.97 9.40 4.38
C ALA A 61 -9.23 9.31 2.88
N VAL A 62 -8.94 8.15 2.29
CA VAL A 62 -9.26 7.84 0.89
C VAL A 62 -10.11 6.59 0.88
N ASN A 63 -11.29 6.69 0.28
CA ASN A 63 -12.17 5.56 0.04
C ASN A 63 -11.97 5.08 -1.40
N ASP A 64 -11.49 3.85 -1.56
CA ASP A 64 -11.20 3.24 -2.86
C ASP A 64 -12.01 1.95 -3.01
N TYR A 65 -13.20 2.08 -3.59
CA TYR A 65 -14.20 1.00 -3.72
C TYR A 65 -14.53 0.36 -2.35
N ASP A 66 -14.07 -0.86 -2.13
CA ASP A 66 -14.33 -1.64 -0.92
C ASP A 66 -13.27 -1.44 0.16
N ASP A 67 -12.22 -0.69 -0.13
CA ASP A 67 -11.10 -0.45 0.77
C ASP A 67 -11.01 1.03 1.15
N ALA A 68 -10.60 1.30 2.39
CA ALA A 68 -10.29 2.65 2.80
C ALA A 68 -8.87 2.74 3.35
N PHE A 69 -8.26 3.90 3.12
CA PHE A 69 -6.90 4.19 3.51
C PHE A 69 -6.81 5.53 4.22
N LEU A 70 -5.94 5.61 5.21
CA LEU A 70 -5.48 6.88 5.74
C LEU A 70 -4.21 7.26 5.01
N ILE A 71 -4.13 8.49 4.50
CA ILE A 71 -2.92 9.03 3.89
C ILE A 71 -2.41 10.23 4.68
N SER A 72 -1.09 10.36 4.75
CA SER A 72 -0.40 11.55 5.26
C SER A 72 0.55 12.07 4.19
N VAL A 73 0.31 13.30 3.74
CA VAL A 73 1.04 13.94 2.66
C VAL A 73 1.83 15.11 3.19
N LEU A 74 3.10 15.20 2.81
CA LEU A 74 3.98 16.31 3.20
C LEU A 74 5.00 16.62 2.10
N ALA A 75 5.40 17.87 2.02
CA ALA A 75 6.46 18.34 1.12
C ALA A 75 7.66 18.84 1.93
N LEU A 76 8.85 18.40 1.56
CA LEU A 76 10.10 18.77 2.22
C LEU A 76 11.10 19.35 1.23
N ASP A 77 11.82 20.36 1.67
CA ASP A 77 12.94 20.89 0.93
C ASP A 77 14.16 19.97 1.12
N LYS A 78 14.57 19.31 0.04
CA LYS A 78 15.68 18.34 0.05
C LYS A 78 16.99 19.00 0.45
N GLU A 79 17.20 20.28 0.13
CA GLU A 79 18.46 21.00 0.39
C GLU A 79 18.73 21.17 1.90
N LYS A 80 17.68 21.12 2.73
CA LYS A 80 17.79 21.19 4.19
C LYS A 80 18.34 19.93 4.84
N TYR A 81 18.50 18.85 4.08
CA TYR A 81 18.91 17.55 4.62
C TYR A 81 20.17 17.03 3.94
N LYS A 82 21.18 16.63 4.74
CA LYS A 82 22.50 16.22 4.24
C LYS A 82 22.46 14.96 3.35
N THR A 83 21.52 14.06 3.61
CA THR A 83 21.41 12.78 2.88
C THR A 83 19.94 12.43 2.66
N GLU A 84 19.69 11.60 1.66
CA GLU A 84 18.35 11.09 1.36
C GLU A 84 17.81 10.21 2.51
N ALA A 85 18.68 9.46 3.17
CA ALA A 85 18.30 8.67 4.33
C ALA A 85 17.79 9.54 5.49
N VAL A 86 18.41 10.68 5.75
CA VAL A 86 17.95 11.65 6.74
C VAL A 86 16.62 12.28 6.30
N LEU A 87 16.50 12.65 5.04
CA LEU A 87 15.26 13.20 4.47
C LEU A 87 14.08 12.22 4.64
N ASN A 88 14.26 10.95 4.27
CA ASN A 88 13.22 9.91 4.41
C ASN A 88 12.84 9.67 5.88
N ARG A 89 13.82 9.64 6.79
CA ARG A 89 13.56 9.49 8.23
C ARG A 89 12.75 10.67 8.78
N VAL A 90 13.12 11.89 8.41
CA VAL A 90 12.40 13.10 8.83
C VAL A 90 10.99 13.11 8.25
N ALA A 91 10.82 12.69 6.99
CA ALA A 91 9.51 12.57 6.36
C ALA A 91 8.61 11.60 7.16
N SER A 92 9.12 10.42 7.51
CA SER A 92 8.37 9.44 8.30
C SER A 92 7.94 9.99 9.67
N VAL A 93 8.87 10.60 10.41
CA VAL A 93 8.56 11.20 11.73
C VAL A 93 7.52 12.32 11.61
N LYS A 94 7.63 13.18 10.60
CA LYS A 94 6.66 14.25 10.37
C LYS A 94 5.29 13.72 9.95
N ALA A 95 5.24 12.67 9.10
CA ALA A 95 3.99 12.03 8.72
C ALA A 95 3.24 11.48 9.93
N MET A 96 3.94 10.76 10.82
CA MET A 96 3.38 10.24 12.06
C MET A 96 2.91 11.37 13.01
N ALA A 97 3.71 12.43 13.13
CA ALA A 97 3.34 13.59 13.95
C ALA A 97 2.12 14.34 13.40
N ASN A 98 1.99 14.45 12.08
CA ASN A 98 0.81 15.04 11.44
C ASN A 98 -0.43 14.19 11.67
N ALA A 99 -0.32 12.86 11.51
CA ALA A 99 -1.42 11.94 11.80
C ALA A 99 -1.84 11.99 13.28
N SER A 100 -0.87 11.98 14.19
CA SER A 100 -1.16 12.10 15.63
C SER A 100 -1.88 13.41 15.98
N ARG A 101 -1.43 14.55 15.41
CA ARG A 101 -2.11 15.84 15.61
C ARG A 101 -3.51 15.86 15.03
N TYR A 102 -3.69 15.28 13.85
CA TYR A 102 -4.99 15.15 13.20
C TYR A 102 -6.00 14.42 14.10
N PHE A 103 -5.60 13.29 14.70
CA PHE A 103 -6.47 12.52 15.59
C PHE A 103 -6.76 13.20 16.92
N ASN A 104 -5.79 13.95 17.46
CA ASN A 104 -5.91 14.58 18.77
C ASN A 104 -6.53 15.98 18.75
N GLY A 105 -6.57 16.64 17.61
CA GLY A 105 -6.95 18.06 17.53
C GLY A 105 -8.00 18.42 16.49
N SER A 106 -8.38 17.50 15.60
CA SER A 106 -9.30 17.81 14.51
C SER A 106 -10.61 17.04 14.65
N ASN A 107 -11.74 17.72 14.42
CA ASN A 107 -12.98 17.04 14.12
C ASN A 107 -12.83 16.39 12.73
N ILE A 108 -12.86 15.07 12.68
CA ILE A 108 -12.86 14.34 11.43
C ILE A 108 -14.23 14.51 10.81
N THR A 109 -14.29 15.11 9.64
CA THR A 109 -15.53 15.45 8.92
C THR A 109 -15.54 14.73 7.56
N GLN A 110 -16.72 14.60 6.95
CA GLN A 110 -16.90 13.88 5.67
C GLN A 110 -16.12 14.55 4.52
N ASP A 111 -15.95 15.85 4.54
CA ASP A 111 -15.16 16.60 3.54
C ASP A 111 -13.64 16.30 3.56
N MET A 112 -13.18 15.56 4.57
CA MET A 112 -11.81 15.06 4.64
C MET A 112 -11.62 13.69 3.97
N ILE A 113 -12.70 13.08 3.48
CA ILE A 113 -12.68 11.80 2.78
C ILE A 113 -12.60 12.06 1.28
N ILE A 114 -11.61 11.45 0.64
CA ILE A 114 -11.42 11.50 -0.81
C ILE A 114 -11.99 10.20 -1.39
N HIS A 115 -12.89 10.32 -2.34
CA HIS A 115 -13.47 9.19 -3.05
C HIS A 115 -12.76 8.99 -4.39
N THR A 116 -12.40 7.75 -4.71
CA THR A 116 -11.84 7.38 -6.02
C THR A 116 -12.94 7.17 -7.06
N THR A 117 -14.19 6.99 -6.61
CA THR A 117 -15.39 6.80 -7.43
C THR A 117 -16.46 7.83 -7.10
N GLU A 118 -17.37 8.08 -8.04
CA GLU A 118 -18.47 9.04 -7.86
C GLU A 118 -19.60 8.55 -6.93
N LYS A 119 -19.60 7.27 -6.53
CA LYS A 119 -20.59 6.70 -5.61
C LYS A 119 -20.07 6.78 -4.17
N SER A 120 -20.33 7.91 -3.52
CA SER A 120 -20.26 8.04 -2.07
C SER A 120 -21.62 7.73 -1.46
N ASP A 121 -21.69 6.75 -0.56
CA ASP A 121 -22.84 6.63 0.32
C ASP A 121 -22.44 7.16 1.71
N GLY A 122 -23.26 8.02 2.28
CA GLY A 122 -22.94 8.67 3.57
C GLY A 122 -22.77 7.69 4.74
N THR A 123 -23.23 6.46 4.61
CA THR A 123 -23.06 5.39 5.61
C THR A 123 -21.62 4.89 5.62
N SER A 124 -21.02 4.71 4.46
CA SER A 124 -19.61 4.33 4.32
C SER A 124 -18.69 5.37 4.97
N ASP A 125 -18.97 6.64 4.76
CA ASP A 125 -18.16 7.74 5.32
C ASP A 125 -18.25 7.79 6.85
N THR A 126 -19.44 7.56 7.41
CA THR A 126 -19.63 7.49 8.87
C THR A 126 -18.82 6.35 9.46
N ASN A 127 -18.87 5.16 8.86
CA ASN A 127 -18.11 4.00 9.32
C ASN A 127 -16.58 4.24 9.25
N ILE A 128 -16.10 4.92 8.20
CA ILE A 128 -14.69 5.31 8.09
C ILE A 128 -14.30 6.25 9.22
N ILE A 129 -15.09 7.28 9.50
CA ILE A 129 -14.81 8.26 10.56
C ILE A 129 -14.77 7.60 11.93
N GLU A 130 -15.74 6.75 12.26
CA GLU A 130 -15.81 6.03 13.54
C GLU A 130 -14.61 5.11 13.71
N ASN A 131 -14.28 4.33 12.68
CA ASN A 131 -13.13 3.43 12.69
C ASN A 131 -11.81 4.17 12.91
N ILE A 132 -11.63 5.34 12.26
CA ILE A 132 -10.45 6.18 12.46
C ILE A 132 -10.36 6.66 13.91
N ARG A 133 -11.46 7.09 14.52
CA ARG A 133 -11.48 7.56 15.92
C ARG A 133 -11.10 6.47 16.90
N GLU A 134 -11.62 5.27 16.71
CA GLU A 134 -11.38 4.13 17.61
C GLU A 134 -9.95 3.60 17.54
N ASN A 135 -9.35 3.58 16.35
CA ASN A 135 -8.08 2.89 16.09
C ASN A 135 -6.91 3.82 15.78
N SER A 136 -7.04 5.12 16.05
CA SER A 136 -6.09 6.18 15.65
C SER A 136 -4.63 5.89 16.01
N ALA A 137 -4.35 5.42 17.23
CA ALA A 137 -2.98 5.13 17.68
C ALA A 137 -2.33 3.97 16.88
N GLY A 138 -3.14 2.99 16.48
CA GLY A 138 -2.71 1.88 15.63
C GLY A 138 -2.34 2.37 14.23
N TYR A 139 -3.17 3.20 13.63
CA TYR A 139 -2.94 3.74 12.29
C TYR A 139 -1.70 4.63 12.20
N VAL A 140 -1.44 5.47 13.22
CA VAL A 140 -0.21 6.28 13.27
C VAL A 140 1.04 5.40 13.23
N LYS A 141 1.06 4.29 13.97
CA LYS A 141 2.20 3.36 14.01
C LYS A 141 2.36 2.55 12.74
N ALA A 142 1.24 2.28 12.05
CA ALA A 142 1.21 1.47 10.83
C ALA A 142 1.45 2.28 9.54
N LEU A 143 1.65 3.60 9.63
CA LEU A 143 1.95 4.44 8.48
C LEU A 143 3.25 4.00 7.80
N GLU A 144 3.15 3.62 6.54
CA GLU A 144 4.28 3.26 5.68
C GLU A 144 4.41 4.22 4.50
N GLN A 145 5.61 4.41 3.99
CA GLN A 145 5.82 5.23 2.80
C GLN A 145 5.32 4.49 1.56
N LEU A 146 4.30 5.05 0.90
CA LEU A 146 3.76 4.54 -0.35
C LEU A 146 4.64 4.97 -1.54
N THR A 147 4.93 6.28 -1.61
CA THR A 147 5.70 6.86 -2.71
C THR A 147 6.33 8.19 -2.31
N ASN A 148 7.30 8.62 -3.08
CA ASN A 148 7.81 9.98 -3.07
C ASN A 148 8.12 10.45 -4.48
N PHE A 149 8.06 11.76 -4.72
CA PHE A 149 8.38 12.36 -6.02
C PHE A 149 8.79 13.82 -5.85
N ARG A 150 9.47 14.36 -6.86
CA ARG A 150 9.88 15.76 -6.89
C ARG A 150 8.80 16.61 -7.55
N ARG A 151 8.38 17.65 -6.88
CA ARG A 151 7.48 18.70 -7.39
C ARG A 151 8.24 19.67 -8.30
N LYS A 152 7.55 20.40 -9.17
CA LYS A 152 8.15 21.34 -10.14
C LYS A 152 8.94 22.46 -9.47
N ASP A 153 8.55 22.87 -8.28
CA ASP A 153 9.24 23.90 -7.47
C ASP A 153 10.45 23.37 -6.69
N GLY A 154 10.82 22.12 -6.87
CA GLY A 154 11.97 21.48 -6.26
C GLY A 154 11.72 20.77 -4.95
N LEU A 155 10.55 20.96 -4.31
CA LEU A 155 10.19 20.24 -3.10
C LEU A 155 10.02 18.73 -3.35
N HIS A 156 10.39 17.95 -2.36
CA HIS A 156 10.20 16.49 -2.36
C HIS A 156 8.90 16.15 -1.62
N VAL A 157 7.95 15.58 -2.34
CA VAL A 157 6.65 15.17 -1.80
C VAL A 157 6.73 13.72 -1.36
N PHE A 158 6.19 13.44 -0.18
CA PHE A 158 6.06 12.10 0.38
C PHE A 158 4.60 11.82 0.65
N ILE A 159 4.16 10.63 0.27
CA ILE A 159 2.83 10.09 0.58
C ILE A 159 3.02 8.85 1.43
N PHE A 160 2.52 8.90 2.65
CA PHE A 160 2.45 7.77 3.56
C PHE A 160 1.02 7.25 3.61
N ILE A 161 0.85 5.94 3.84
CA ILE A 161 -0.43 5.25 3.79
C ILE A 161 -0.53 4.21 4.90
N THR A 162 -1.73 4.00 5.39
CA THR A 162 -2.11 2.81 6.17
C THR A 162 -3.52 2.39 5.80
N PRO A 163 -3.80 1.08 5.63
CA PRO A 163 -5.14 0.60 5.40
C PRO A 163 -5.99 0.79 6.66
N LEU A 164 -7.25 1.18 6.45
CA LEU A 164 -8.26 1.25 7.49
C LEU A 164 -9.03 -0.08 7.52
N ALA A 165 -9.17 -0.67 8.71
CA ALA A 165 -9.99 -1.86 8.89
C ALA A 165 -11.46 -1.45 8.90
N ILE A 166 -12.13 -1.45 7.74
CA ILE A 166 -13.57 -1.24 7.69
C ILE A 166 -14.25 -2.55 8.08
N ASN A 167 -15.05 -2.53 9.15
CA ASN A 167 -15.93 -3.64 9.47
C ASN A 167 -16.97 -3.75 8.35
N LYS A 168 -16.77 -4.70 7.44
CA LYS A 168 -17.81 -5.10 6.49
C LYS A 168 -18.90 -5.79 7.31
N GLU A 169 -19.95 -5.08 7.66
CA GLU A 169 -21.16 -5.72 8.16
C GLU A 169 -21.63 -6.74 7.12
N LYS A 170 -21.76 -8.00 7.57
CA LYS A 170 -22.25 -9.11 6.76
C LYS A 170 -23.75 -9.03 6.56
#